data_e5d534d94fe48c70edf264c880df92c8
#
_entry.id   e5d534d94fe48c70edf264c880df92c8
#
_cell.length_a   1.000
_cell.length_b   1.000
_cell.length_c   1.000
_cell.angle_alpha   90.00
_cell.angle_beta   90.00
_cell.angle_gamma   90.00
#
_symmetry.space_group_name_H-M   'P 1'
#
loop_
_entity.id
_entity.type
_entity.pdbx_description
1 polymer ?
#
loop_
_entity_poly.entity_id
_entity_poly.type
_entity_poly.pdbx_seq_one_letter_code
_entity_poly.pdbx_strand_id
1 'polypeptide(L)'
;MVVETDSAVSGVLVLEGNWIAQLYIDPDWTNHGLGTALIEQAKVEHPEVLELWTFESNRAAQRFYERHGFRAVGGTDGDNEEGEPDIHYRWVRGNVVSDDRVGT
;
A
#
# COMPACT_ATOMS: atom_id res chain seq x y z
N MET A 1 10.23 -4.08 8.02
CA MET A 1 10.01 -5.53 8.18
C MET A 1 10.45 -6.24 6.91
N VAL A 2 11.26 -7.25 7.06
CA VAL A 2 11.75 -8.04 5.94
C VAL A 2 11.27 -9.47 6.12
N VAL A 3 10.71 -10.05 5.05
CA VAL A 3 10.27 -11.44 5.05
C VAL A 3 11.24 -12.26 4.19
N GLU A 4 11.76 -13.32 4.75
CA GLU A 4 12.69 -14.22 4.05
C GLU A 4 12.10 -15.62 3.96
N THR A 5 12.30 -16.23 2.80
CA THR A 5 11.89 -17.61 2.56
C THR A 5 13.02 -18.29 1.82
N ASP A 6 13.39 -19.51 2.26
CA ASP A 6 14.46 -20.27 1.63
C ASP A 6 15.75 -19.44 1.52
N SER A 7 16.06 -18.65 2.56
CA SER A 7 17.25 -17.80 2.64
C SER A 7 17.27 -16.65 1.62
N ALA A 8 16.13 -16.33 1.03
CA ALA A 8 16.00 -15.21 0.09
C ALA A 8 14.95 -14.24 0.60
N VAL A 9 15.12 -12.96 0.27
CA VAL A 9 14.16 -11.93 0.64
C VAL A 9 12.93 -12.07 -0.27
N SER A 10 11.79 -12.35 0.34
CA SER A 10 10.53 -12.52 -0.38
C SER A 10 9.66 -11.26 -0.35
N GLY A 11 9.85 -10.43 0.66
CA GLY A 11 9.11 -9.18 0.77
C GLY A 11 9.75 -8.22 1.74
N VAL A 12 9.49 -6.95 1.55
CA VAL A 12 9.99 -5.87 2.40
C VAL A 12 8.87 -4.87 2.65
N LEU A 13 8.71 -4.50 3.91
CA LEU A 13 7.82 -3.41 4.29
C LEU A 13 8.64 -2.41 5.09
N VAL A 14 8.70 -1.17 4.63
CA VAL A 14 9.37 -0.08 5.34
C VAL A 14 8.33 0.98 5.67
N LEU A 15 8.21 1.31 6.95
CA LEU A 15 7.32 2.35 7.42
C LEU A 15 8.13 3.53 7.94
N GLU A 16 7.68 4.72 7.60
CA GLU A 16 8.23 5.97 8.14
C GLU A 16 7.05 6.72 8.72
N GLY A 17 6.90 6.65 10.05
CA GLY A 17 5.67 7.10 10.67
C GLY A 17 4.51 6.27 10.12
N ASN A 18 3.44 6.95 9.72
CA ASN A 18 2.29 6.27 9.13
C ASN A 18 2.38 6.18 7.60
N TRP A 19 3.57 6.41 7.04
CA TRP A 19 3.78 6.30 5.59
C TRP A 19 4.42 4.98 5.26
N ILE A 20 3.89 4.30 4.24
CA ILE A 20 4.54 3.13 3.68
C ILE A 20 5.58 3.65 2.70
N ALA A 21 6.84 3.65 3.15
CA ALA A 21 7.94 4.15 2.34
C ALA A 21 8.34 3.13 1.27
N GLN A 22 8.17 1.85 1.57
CA GLN A 22 8.47 0.79 0.60
C GLN A 22 7.63 -0.44 0.91
N LEU A 23 7.07 -1.02 -0.13
CA LEU A 23 6.44 -2.33 -0.07
C LEU A 23 6.92 -3.10 -1.30
N TYR A 24 7.67 -4.16 -1.07
CA TYR A 24 8.25 -4.97 -2.14
C TYR A 24 7.86 -6.42 -1.94
N ILE A 25 7.43 -7.07 -3.02
CA ILE A 25 7.15 -8.50 -3.04
C ILE A 25 7.97 -9.09 -4.18
N ASP A 26 8.77 -10.11 -3.86
CA ASP A 26 9.53 -10.81 -4.88
C ASP A 26 8.56 -11.38 -5.92
N PRO A 27 8.87 -11.27 -7.23
CA PRO A 27 7.96 -11.76 -8.26
C PRO A 27 7.58 -13.23 -8.11
N ASP A 28 8.46 -14.06 -7.55
CA ASP A 28 8.14 -15.46 -7.32
C ASP A 28 7.14 -15.67 -6.18
N TRP A 29 6.87 -14.63 -5.41
CA TRP A 29 5.98 -14.68 -4.26
C TRP A 29 4.71 -13.86 -4.43
N THR A 30 4.49 -13.28 -5.61
CA THR A 30 3.23 -12.61 -5.89
C THR A 30 2.12 -13.66 -5.94
N ASN A 31 0.92 -13.28 -5.54
CA ASN A 31 -0.23 -14.18 -5.46
C ASN A 31 -0.13 -15.26 -4.38
N HIS A 32 0.81 -15.10 -3.44
CA HIS A 32 0.92 -16.01 -2.29
C HIS A 32 0.42 -15.38 -0.99
N GLY A 33 -0.27 -14.23 -1.10
CA GLY A 33 -0.82 -13.58 0.07
C GLY A 33 0.18 -12.77 0.88
N LEU A 34 1.44 -12.71 0.45
CA LEU A 34 2.47 -11.99 1.20
C LEU A 34 2.21 -10.49 1.21
N GLY A 35 1.80 -9.92 0.08
CA GLY A 35 1.46 -8.50 0.02
C GLY A 35 0.34 -8.16 0.98
N THR A 36 -0.69 -8.99 1.03
CA THR A 36 -1.80 -8.81 1.96
C THR A 36 -1.31 -8.87 3.41
N ALA A 37 -0.44 -9.86 3.71
CA ALA A 37 0.09 -9.99 5.07
C ALA A 37 0.88 -8.75 5.47
N LEU A 38 1.69 -8.19 4.59
CA LEU A 38 2.46 -6.99 4.89
C LEU A 38 1.56 -5.77 5.08
N ILE A 39 0.53 -5.61 4.26
CA ILE A 39 -0.43 -4.52 4.42
C ILE A 39 -1.17 -4.65 5.74
N GLU A 40 -1.58 -5.87 6.11
CA GLU A 40 -2.25 -6.07 7.39
C GLU A 40 -1.33 -5.77 8.56
N GLN A 41 -0.04 -6.11 8.43
CA GLN A 41 0.94 -5.75 9.46
C GLN A 41 1.07 -4.24 9.58
N ALA A 42 1.10 -3.51 8.46
CA ALA A 42 1.16 -2.05 8.49
C ALA A 42 -0.05 -1.47 9.21
N LYS A 43 -1.24 -2.04 8.97
CA LYS A 43 -2.46 -1.58 9.62
C LYS A 43 -2.45 -1.86 11.13
N VAL A 44 -1.80 -2.95 11.55
CA VAL A 44 -1.64 -3.24 12.96
C VAL A 44 -0.76 -2.19 13.63
N GLU A 45 0.33 -1.80 12.97
CA GLU A 45 1.26 -0.82 13.54
C GLU A 45 0.72 0.61 13.50
N HIS A 46 -0.12 0.91 12.52
CA HIS A 46 -0.74 2.23 12.41
C HIS A 46 -2.23 2.05 12.14
N PRO A 47 -3.00 1.77 13.21
CA PRO A 47 -4.39 1.35 13.04
C PRO A 47 -5.37 2.45 12.67
N GLU A 48 -4.92 3.71 12.61
CA GLU A 48 -5.81 4.81 12.30
C GLU A 48 -5.72 5.25 10.85
N VAL A 49 -4.50 5.38 10.32
CA VAL A 49 -4.30 5.91 8.98
C VAL A 49 -2.94 5.45 8.44
N LEU A 50 -2.92 5.12 7.15
CA LEU A 50 -1.69 4.83 6.41
C LEU A 50 -1.70 5.62 5.13
N GLU A 51 -0.51 5.99 4.65
CA GLU A 51 -0.37 6.77 3.42
C GLU A 51 0.77 6.21 2.59
N LEU A 52 0.69 6.41 1.29
CA LEU A 52 1.74 5.97 0.38
C LEU A 52 1.66 6.73 -0.93
N TRP A 53 2.75 6.66 -1.68
CA TRP A 53 2.82 7.14 -3.06
C TRP A 53 3.02 5.96 -4.00
N THR A 54 2.39 6.00 -5.15
CA THR A 54 2.65 5.03 -6.21
C THR A 54 2.59 5.75 -7.56
N PHE A 55 3.34 5.27 -8.53
CA PHE A 55 3.34 5.90 -9.84
C PHE A 55 2.02 5.64 -10.57
N GLU A 56 1.57 6.64 -11.32
CA GLU A 56 0.35 6.52 -12.09
C GLU A 56 0.44 5.39 -13.11
N SER A 57 1.63 5.09 -13.59
CA SER A 57 1.84 4.01 -14.54
C SER A 57 1.74 2.63 -13.90
N ASN A 58 1.83 2.53 -12.57
CA ASN A 58 1.82 1.24 -11.89
C ASN A 58 0.38 0.82 -11.55
N ARG A 59 -0.34 0.37 -12.58
CA ARG A 59 -1.75 0.01 -12.45
C ARG A 59 -1.99 -1.17 -11.53
N ALA A 60 -1.06 -2.12 -11.51
CA ALA A 60 -1.19 -3.29 -10.64
C ALA A 60 -1.12 -2.89 -9.16
N ALA A 61 -0.20 -1.99 -8.82
CA ALA A 61 -0.10 -1.49 -7.45
C ALA A 61 -1.35 -0.73 -7.06
N GLN A 62 -1.88 0.10 -7.95
CA GLN A 62 -3.09 0.85 -7.67
C GLN A 62 -4.25 -0.08 -7.34
N ARG A 63 -4.46 -1.12 -8.15
CA ARG A 63 -5.52 -2.10 -7.90
C ARG A 63 -5.31 -2.83 -6.59
N PHE A 64 -4.05 -3.16 -6.29
CA PHE A 64 -3.73 -3.84 -5.04
C PHE A 64 -4.10 -2.97 -3.83
N TYR A 65 -3.67 -1.71 -3.83
CA TYR A 65 -3.96 -0.83 -2.70
C TYR A 65 -5.46 -0.54 -2.59
N GLU A 66 -6.14 -0.36 -3.71
CA GLU A 66 -7.58 -0.11 -3.70
C GLU A 66 -8.34 -1.30 -3.11
N ARG A 67 -7.90 -2.52 -3.41
CA ARG A 67 -8.51 -3.71 -2.81
C ARG A 67 -8.33 -3.75 -1.29
N HIS A 68 -7.31 -3.09 -0.78
CA HIS A 68 -7.03 -3.06 0.65
C HIS A 68 -7.59 -1.81 1.34
N GLY A 69 -8.45 -1.08 0.66
CA GLY A 69 -9.16 0.04 1.25
C GLY A 69 -8.49 1.38 1.12
N PHE A 70 -7.37 1.46 0.38
CA PHE A 70 -6.73 2.73 0.12
C PHE A 70 -7.48 3.48 -0.97
N ARG A 71 -7.49 4.80 -0.88
CA ARG A 71 -8.13 5.67 -1.87
C ARG A 71 -7.18 6.76 -2.30
N ALA A 72 -7.24 7.11 -3.58
CA ALA A 72 -6.46 8.22 -4.10
C ALA A 72 -6.98 9.53 -3.49
N VAL A 73 -6.07 10.31 -2.91
CA VAL A 73 -6.43 11.59 -2.29
C VAL A 73 -5.66 12.75 -2.89
N GLY A 74 -4.72 12.48 -3.79
CA GLY A 74 -3.96 13.53 -4.45
C GLY A 74 -2.97 12.91 -5.42
N GLY A 75 -2.10 13.73 -5.95
CA GLY A 75 -1.09 13.26 -6.88
C GLY A 75 -0.28 14.40 -7.44
N THR A 76 0.74 14.07 -8.22
CA THR A 76 1.55 15.05 -8.93
C THR A 76 1.56 14.73 -10.42
N ASP A 77 1.94 15.72 -11.22
CA ASP A 77 2.00 15.58 -12.66
C ASP A 77 3.40 15.23 -13.17
N GLY A 78 4.22 14.63 -12.29
CA GLY A 78 5.59 14.32 -12.64
C GLY A 78 6.60 15.34 -12.11
N ASP A 79 6.17 16.20 -11.21
CA ASP A 79 7.05 17.18 -10.57
C ASP A 79 7.77 16.52 -9.39
N ASN A 80 8.58 15.52 -9.71
CA ASN A 80 9.35 14.76 -8.75
C ASN A 80 10.65 14.35 -9.40
N GLU A 81 11.53 13.70 -8.63
CA GLU A 81 12.85 13.32 -9.13
C GLU A 81 12.78 12.37 -10.33
N GLU A 82 11.77 11.51 -10.37
CA GLU A 82 11.61 10.52 -11.42
C GLU A 82 10.98 11.11 -12.68
N GLY A 83 10.35 12.29 -12.57
CA GLY A 83 9.67 12.88 -13.70
C GLY A 83 8.41 12.15 -14.11
N GLU A 84 7.84 11.30 -13.26
CA GLU A 84 6.63 10.57 -13.56
C GLU A 84 5.50 11.01 -12.64
N PRO A 85 4.26 11.08 -13.16
CA PRO A 85 3.11 11.36 -12.31
C PRO A 85 2.98 10.29 -11.25
N ASP A 86 2.68 10.70 -10.03
CA ASP A 86 2.41 9.76 -8.96
C ASP A 86 1.10 10.09 -8.27
N ILE A 87 0.59 9.12 -7.51
CA ILE A 87 -0.70 9.21 -6.84
C ILE A 87 -0.47 9.01 -5.36
N HIS A 88 -1.08 9.90 -4.56
CA HIS A 88 -1.07 9.80 -3.11
C HIS A 88 -2.30 8.99 -2.68
N TYR A 89 -2.06 7.84 -2.06
CA TYR A 89 -3.12 6.98 -1.54
C TYR A 89 -3.17 7.06 -0.03
N ARG A 90 -4.38 6.97 0.50
CA ARG A 90 -4.60 6.97 1.95
C ARG A 90 -5.59 5.90 2.33
N TRP A 91 -5.28 5.19 3.41
CA TRP A 91 -6.22 4.27 4.05
C TRP A 91 -6.56 4.85 5.43
N VAL A 92 -7.84 4.89 5.75
CA VAL A 92 -8.33 5.37 7.06
C VAL A 92 -9.17 4.26 7.67
N ARG A 93 -8.90 3.96 8.92
CA ARG A 93 -9.64 2.93 9.63
C ARG A 93 -11.13 3.24 9.62
N GLY A 94 -11.93 2.21 9.36
CA GLY A 94 -13.38 2.36 9.31
C GLY A 94 -13.91 3.01 8.05
N ASN A 95 -13.05 3.36 7.11
CA ASN A 95 -13.43 3.95 5.83
C ASN A 95 -13.80 2.84 4.85
N VAL A 96 -14.69 1.98 5.32
CA VAL A 96 -15.14 0.95 4.47
C VAL A 96 -16.44 1.33 3.94
N VAL A 97 -16.52 1.21 3.18
CA VAL A 97 -17.64 1.37 2.73
C VAL A 97 -18.92 1.44 3.20
N SER A 98 -18.71 1.43 3.83
CA SER A 98 -19.37 1.70 4.15
C SER A 98 -20.24 1.80 4.39
N ASP A 99 -20.18 1.93 4.35
CA ASP A 99 -20.78 2.09 4.64
C ASP A 99 -21.70 1.85 4.75
N ASP A 100 -21.65 1.82 4.64
CA ASP A 100 -22.30 1.70 4.85
C ASP A 100 -23.04 1.50 5.25
N ARG A 101 -23.12 1.39 5.23
CA ARG A 101 -23.57 1.38 5.76
C ARG A 101 -24.20 1.52 6.32
N VAL A 102 -24.28 1.71 6.15
CA VAL A 102 -24.67 2.05 6.74
C VAL A 102 -25.18 2.07 7.06
N GLY A 103 -25.33 2.16 6.93
CA GLY A 103 -25.73 2.35 7.33
C GLY A 103 -26.15 2.24 7.67
N THR A 104 -26.20 2.26 7.59
CA THR A 104 -26.29 2.33 7.99
C THR A 104 -26.46 2.28 8.21
#